data_c73ee48e58cddc21223a7b00fab38309
#
_entry.id   c73ee48e58cddc21223a7b00fab38309
#
_cell.length_a   1.000
_cell.length_b   1.000
_cell.length_c   1.000
_cell.angle_alpha   90.00
_cell.angle_beta   90.00
_cell.angle_gamma   90.00
#
_symmetry.space_group_name_H-M   'P 1'
#
loop_
_entity.id
_entity.type
_entity.pdbx_description
1 polymer ?
#
loop_
_entity_poly.entity_id
_entity_poly.type
_entity_poly.pdbx_seq_one_letter_code
_entity_poly.pdbx_strand_id
1 'polypeptide(L)'
;MLIVEMSVLYLKSKDIYNDALKEIDNKEYSIKKLLPMGLYFIEFIKYSYKTSYDRKLYKKMYRLKGKEKANFYRIIHIAEKVIYIHIGLFIVFLFGNIMEKDIFYMLFSIFILIISFIGKDRELDKKIEEKYFIIRIEFAEFLNKLSLLVGAGLTVRAAWKKIANSSDENNIFYKGIIRVEKAVENGKSFNSQLEEFQLEYQTREISRFVSILIQNNLKGNENIVIILDQLSQDVLESRKREVKIIAERANSKLLFPMMITLIAILIMLAIPAILMMKSMI
;
A
#
# COMPACT_ATOMS: atom_id res chain seq x y z
N MET A 1 -4.81 -33.48 -12.84
CA MET A 1 -4.67 -33.53 -11.37
C MET A 1 -4.88 -32.16 -10.74
N LEU A 2 -4.10 -31.12 -11.08
CA LEU A 2 -4.26 -29.75 -10.53
C LEU A 2 -5.66 -29.12 -10.71
N ILE A 3 -6.30 -29.29 -11.87
CA ILE A 3 -7.66 -28.75 -12.14
C ILE A 3 -8.70 -29.43 -11.25
N VAL A 4 -8.58 -30.75 -11.08
CA VAL A 4 -9.49 -31.52 -10.22
C VAL A 4 -9.31 -31.13 -8.77
N GLU A 5 -8.07 -30.94 -8.32
CA GLU A 5 -7.74 -30.46 -6.98
C GLU A 5 -8.33 -29.08 -6.72
N MET A 6 -8.11 -28.12 -7.65
CA MET A 6 -8.68 -26.77 -7.56
C MET A 6 -10.22 -26.80 -7.55
N SER A 7 -10.86 -27.65 -8.35
CA SER A 7 -12.31 -27.78 -8.39
C SER A 7 -12.88 -28.36 -7.09
N VAL A 8 -12.24 -29.39 -6.54
CA VAL A 8 -12.62 -29.99 -5.25
C VAL A 8 -12.45 -29.01 -4.09
N LEU A 9 -11.33 -28.27 -4.07
CA LEU A 9 -11.07 -27.23 -3.07
C LEU A 9 -12.13 -26.13 -3.16
N TYR A 10 -12.47 -25.69 -4.38
CA TYR A 10 -13.49 -24.66 -4.58
C TYR A 10 -14.88 -25.11 -4.10
N LEU A 11 -15.32 -26.32 -4.46
CA LEU A 11 -16.62 -26.84 -4.07
C LEU A 11 -16.75 -27.03 -2.56
N LYS A 12 -15.70 -27.53 -1.89
CA LYS A 12 -15.69 -27.71 -0.43
C LYS A 12 -15.61 -26.40 0.36
N SER A 13 -14.97 -25.37 -0.19
CA SER A 13 -14.71 -24.11 0.52
C SER A 13 -15.81 -23.06 0.36
N LYS A 14 -16.60 -23.13 -0.72
CA LYS A 14 -17.56 -22.10 -1.13
C LYS A 14 -18.56 -21.74 -0.03
N ASP A 15 -19.10 -22.74 0.67
CA ASP A 15 -20.16 -22.53 1.66
C ASP A 15 -19.62 -22.17 3.06
N ILE A 16 -18.37 -22.54 3.36
CA ILE A 16 -17.78 -22.37 4.70
C ILE A 16 -17.41 -20.89 4.98
N TYR A 17 -16.89 -20.17 3.96
CA TYR A 17 -16.30 -18.85 4.16
C TYR A 17 -17.13 -17.68 3.57
N ASN A 18 -18.30 -17.97 2.99
CA ASN A 18 -19.13 -16.96 2.32
C ASN A 18 -19.53 -15.81 3.25
N ASP A 19 -19.89 -16.11 4.48
CA ASP A 19 -20.32 -15.11 5.46
C ASP A 19 -19.16 -14.19 5.90
N ALA A 20 -17.98 -14.75 6.11
CA ALA A 20 -16.79 -13.99 6.47
C ALA A 20 -16.34 -13.04 5.33
N LEU A 21 -16.63 -13.38 4.08
CA LEU A 21 -16.25 -12.63 2.90
C LEU A 21 -17.29 -11.58 2.48
N LYS A 22 -18.47 -11.50 3.10
CA LYS A 22 -19.51 -10.49 2.80
C LYS A 22 -19.01 -9.07 3.04
N GLU A 23 -18.18 -8.86 4.06
CA GLU A 23 -17.60 -7.54 4.38
C GLU A 23 -16.55 -7.04 3.40
N ILE A 24 -16.08 -7.91 2.48
CA ILE A 24 -15.02 -7.55 1.52
C ILE A 24 -15.65 -6.90 0.30
N ASP A 25 -15.16 -5.71 -0.07
CA ASP A 25 -15.58 -5.01 -1.27
C ASP A 25 -15.12 -5.76 -2.54
N ASN A 26 -16.06 -5.99 -3.46
CA ASN A 26 -15.78 -6.63 -4.75
C ASN A 26 -14.84 -5.82 -5.64
N LYS A 27 -14.79 -4.49 -5.45
CA LYS A 27 -13.91 -3.60 -6.21
C LYS A 27 -12.45 -3.70 -5.77
N GLU A 28 -12.23 -4.06 -4.50
CA GLU A 28 -10.88 -4.13 -3.93
C GLU A 28 -10.18 -5.47 -4.22
N TYR A 29 -10.95 -6.56 -4.39
CA TYR A 29 -10.44 -7.93 -4.57
C TYR A 29 -11.01 -8.56 -5.83
N SER A 30 -10.27 -8.50 -6.92
CA SER A 30 -10.69 -9.03 -8.24
C SER A 30 -11.00 -10.54 -8.21
N ILE A 31 -10.38 -11.29 -7.30
CA ILE A 31 -10.54 -12.74 -7.17
C ILE A 31 -11.33 -13.16 -5.94
N LYS A 32 -12.24 -12.29 -5.44
CA LYS A 32 -13.07 -12.57 -4.25
C LYS A 32 -13.75 -13.93 -4.30
N LYS A 33 -14.23 -14.36 -5.48
CA LYS A 33 -14.89 -15.66 -5.68
C LYS A 33 -13.98 -16.86 -5.40
N LEU A 34 -12.66 -16.70 -5.54
CA LEU A 34 -11.67 -17.76 -5.32
C LEU A 34 -11.09 -17.72 -3.90
N LEU A 35 -11.29 -16.64 -3.13
CA LEU A 35 -10.76 -16.51 -1.77
C LEU A 35 -11.09 -17.67 -0.83
N PRO A 36 -12.32 -18.26 -0.86
CA PRO A 36 -12.64 -19.43 -0.06
C PRO A 36 -11.65 -20.59 -0.25
N MET A 37 -11.22 -20.83 -1.50
CA MET A 37 -10.24 -21.87 -1.81
C MET A 37 -8.87 -21.60 -1.15
N GLY A 38 -8.39 -20.37 -1.19
CA GLY A 38 -7.13 -19.97 -0.54
C GLY A 38 -7.21 -20.11 0.98
N LEU A 39 -8.33 -19.72 1.59
CA LEU A 39 -8.57 -19.86 3.03
C LEU A 39 -8.58 -21.34 3.46
N TYR A 40 -9.31 -22.18 2.74
CA TYR A 40 -9.37 -23.61 2.99
C TYR A 40 -7.99 -24.28 2.90
N PHE A 41 -7.18 -23.89 1.89
CA PHE A 41 -5.82 -24.41 1.74
C PHE A 41 -4.91 -24.02 2.90
N ILE A 42 -4.99 -22.77 3.39
CA ILE A 42 -4.24 -22.30 4.54
C ILE A 42 -4.61 -23.07 5.82
N GLU A 43 -5.91 -23.34 6.00
CA GLU A 43 -6.40 -24.12 7.14
C GLU A 43 -5.95 -25.59 7.04
N PHE A 44 -6.01 -26.17 5.85
CA PHE A 44 -5.53 -27.52 5.58
C PHE A 44 -4.04 -27.71 5.94
N ILE A 45 -3.18 -26.72 5.61
CA ILE A 45 -1.74 -26.76 5.95
C ILE A 45 -1.51 -26.42 7.44
N LYS A 46 -2.53 -25.99 8.17
CA LYS A 46 -2.42 -25.51 9.57
C LYS A 46 -1.38 -24.40 9.71
N TYR A 47 -1.42 -23.40 8.83
CA TYR A 47 -0.44 -22.32 8.81
C TYR A 47 -0.44 -21.52 10.12
N SER A 48 0.72 -21.38 10.78
CA SER A 48 0.81 -20.90 12.16
C SER A 48 0.83 -19.37 12.32
N TYR A 49 0.92 -18.59 11.25
CA TYR A 49 0.97 -17.10 11.27
C TYR A 49 2.04 -16.47 12.20
N LYS A 50 3.12 -17.19 12.52
CA LYS A 50 4.15 -16.77 13.50
C LYS A 50 5.46 -16.32 12.85
N THR A 51 5.56 -16.32 11.52
CA THR A 51 6.79 -16.01 10.80
C THR A 51 7.18 -14.53 10.88
N SER A 52 8.43 -14.20 10.58
CA SER A 52 8.88 -12.80 10.44
C SER A 52 8.12 -12.06 9.34
N TYR A 53 7.75 -12.77 8.26
CA TYR A 53 6.90 -12.26 7.19
C TYR A 53 5.51 -11.88 7.71
N ASP A 54 4.85 -12.75 8.49
CA ASP A 54 3.51 -12.49 9.02
C ASP A 54 3.47 -11.26 9.93
N ARG A 55 4.52 -11.05 10.73
CA ARG A 55 4.64 -9.86 11.58
C ARG A 55 4.78 -8.58 10.75
N LYS A 56 5.58 -8.61 9.67
CA LYS A 56 5.70 -7.49 8.75
C LYS A 56 4.38 -7.23 8.02
N LEU A 57 3.73 -8.28 7.54
CA LEU A 57 2.45 -8.21 6.85
C LEU A 57 1.35 -7.66 7.76
N TYR A 58 1.28 -8.11 9.02
CA TYR A 58 0.36 -7.56 10.01
C TYR A 58 0.56 -6.04 10.20
N LYS A 59 1.81 -5.57 10.33
CA LYS A 59 2.11 -4.13 10.41
C LYS A 59 1.65 -3.37 9.17
N LYS A 60 1.82 -3.93 7.98
CA LYS A 60 1.34 -3.36 6.72
C LYS A 60 -0.19 -3.27 6.69
N MET A 61 -0.90 -4.34 7.09
CA MET A 61 -2.35 -4.36 7.16
C MET A 61 -2.90 -3.42 8.24
N TYR A 62 -2.22 -3.33 9.38
CA TYR A 62 -2.54 -2.35 10.42
C TYR A 62 -2.52 -0.91 9.88
N ARG A 63 -1.49 -0.55 9.11
CA ARG A 63 -1.39 0.75 8.46
C ARG A 63 -2.48 0.99 7.43
N LEU A 64 -2.87 -0.05 6.67
CA LEU A 64 -3.85 0.08 5.59
C LEU A 64 -5.29 0.10 6.10
N LYS A 65 -5.65 -0.79 7.02
CA LYS A 65 -7.03 -1.10 7.43
C LYS A 65 -7.36 -0.79 8.90
N GLY A 66 -6.34 -0.41 9.70
CA GLY A 66 -6.51 -0.17 11.14
C GLY A 66 -6.42 -1.44 12.00
N LYS A 67 -6.40 -1.24 13.32
CA LYS A 67 -6.14 -2.29 14.33
C LYS A 67 -7.15 -3.44 14.28
N GLU A 68 -8.43 -3.12 14.21
CA GLU A 68 -9.52 -4.10 14.29
C GLU A 68 -9.53 -5.07 13.09
N LYS A 69 -9.27 -4.55 11.90
CA LYS A 69 -9.34 -5.30 10.64
C LYS A 69 -8.00 -5.89 10.19
N ALA A 70 -6.88 -5.48 10.80
CA ALA A 70 -5.55 -5.87 10.36
C ALA A 70 -5.33 -7.38 10.32
N ASN A 71 -5.81 -8.12 11.32
CA ASN A 71 -5.63 -9.57 11.38
C ASN A 71 -6.46 -10.28 10.30
N PHE A 72 -7.70 -9.87 10.09
CA PHE A 72 -8.57 -10.41 9.06
C PHE A 72 -7.97 -10.19 7.66
N TYR A 73 -7.59 -8.96 7.32
CA TYR A 73 -7.01 -8.65 6.01
C TYR A 73 -5.63 -9.27 5.79
N ARG A 74 -4.85 -9.55 6.87
CA ARG A 74 -3.62 -10.34 6.77
C ARG A 74 -3.90 -11.76 6.27
N ILE A 75 -4.92 -12.41 6.83
CA ILE A 75 -5.32 -13.77 6.43
C ILE A 75 -5.79 -13.77 4.97
N ILE A 76 -6.62 -12.79 4.59
CA ILE A 76 -7.11 -12.62 3.22
C ILE A 76 -5.95 -12.43 2.23
N HIS A 77 -4.97 -11.60 2.55
CA HIS A 77 -3.80 -11.40 1.69
C HIS A 77 -2.98 -12.66 1.47
N ILE A 78 -2.79 -13.47 2.52
CA ILE A 78 -2.09 -14.76 2.41
C ILE A 78 -2.92 -15.73 1.55
N ALA A 79 -4.26 -15.78 1.74
CA ALA A 79 -5.15 -16.59 0.92
C ALA A 79 -5.08 -16.20 -0.56
N GLU A 80 -5.12 -14.90 -0.84
CA GLU A 80 -4.95 -14.34 -2.19
C GLU A 80 -3.61 -14.76 -2.81
N LYS A 81 -2.52 -14.64 -2.04
CA LYS A 81 -1.18 -15.05 -2.48
C LYS A 81 -1.09 -16.53 -2.83
N VAL A 82 -1.71 -17.39 -2.01
CA VAL A 82 -1.80 -18.83 -2.29
C VAL A 82 -2.52 -19.10 -3.61
N ILE A 83 -3.62 -18.39 -3.89
CA ILE A 83 -4.34 -18.53 -5.16
C ILE A 83 -3.48 -18.12 -6.35
N TYR A 84 -2.75 -17.00 -6.25
CA TYR A 84 -1.85 -16.55 -7.33
C TYR A 84 -0.72 -17.54 -7.60
N ILE A 85 -0.18 -18.20 -6.56
CA ILE A 85 0.81 -19.26 -6.72
C ILE A 85 0.21 -20.46 -7.46
N HIS A 86 -1.03 -20.89 -7.12
CA HIS A 86 -1.72 -21.98 -7.81
C HIS A 86 -2.01 -21.64 -9.28
N ILE A 87 -2.39 -20.38 -9.57
CA ILE A 87 -2.56 -19.91 -10.95
C ILE A 87 -1.22 -19.95 -11.70
N GLY A 88 -0.12 -19.51 -11.07
CA GLY A 88 1.21 -19.57 -11.63
C GLY A 88 1.65 -21.01 -11.95
N LEU A 89 1.42 -21.95 -11.03
CA LEU A 89 1.68 -23.37 -11.24
C LEU A 89 0.84 -23.97 -12.38
N PHE A 90 -0.43 -23.54 -12.48
CA PHE A 90 -1.30 -23.95 -13.57
C PHE A 90 -0.79 -23.47 -14.94
N ILE A 91 -0.34 -22.22 -15.03
CA ILE A 91 0.26 -21.66 -16.25
C ILE A 91 1.52 -22.45 -16.62
N VAL A 92 2.42 -22.70 -15.67
CA VAL A 92 3.63 -23.52 -15.89
C VAL A 92 3.26 -24.91 -16.40
N PHE A 93 2.27 -25.55 -15.83
CA PHE A 93 1.82 -26.86 -16.27
C PHE A 93 1.23 -26.86 -17.70
N LEU A 94 0.45 -25.85 -18.06
CA LEU A 94 -0.09 -25.70 -19.41
C LEU A 94 1.03 -25.57 -20.45
N PHE A 95 1.99 -24.68 -20.20
CA PHE A 95 3.12 -24.48 -21.11
C PHE A 95 4.04 -25.68 -21.18
N GLY A 96 4.18 -26.46 -20.10
CA GLY A 96 4.97 -27.68 -20.08
C GLY A 96 4.46 -28.81 -20.97
N ASN A 97 3.19 -28.72 -21.46
CA ASN A 97 2.63 -29.64 -22.46
C ASN A 97 2.85 -29.17 -23.91
N ILE A 98 3.23 -27.90 -24.10
CA ILE A 98 3.35 -27.26 -25.41
C ILE A 98 4.84 -27.04 -25.76
N MET A 99 5.66 -26.64 -24.78
CA MET A 99 7.06 -26.32 -24.95
C MET A 99 7.95 -27.55 -24.68
N GLU A 100 9.07 -27.63 -25.37
CA GLU A 100 10.13 -28.58 -25.01
C GLU A 100 10.66 -28.28 -23.63
N LYS A 101 10.94 -29.33 -22.84
CA LYS A 101 11.41 -29.19 -21.45
C LYS A 101 12.91 -28.90 -21.42
N ASP A 102 13.28 -27.80 -22.02
CA ASP A 102 14.65 -27.31 -22.09
C ASP A 102 14.95 -26.26 -20.99
N ILE A 103 16.14 -25.68 -21.04
CA ILE A 103 16.59 -24.66 -20.09
C ILE A 103 15.72 -23.40 -20.17
N PHE A 104 15.17 -23.07 -21.33
CA PHE A 104 14.29 -21.89 -21.47
C PHE A 104 12.95 -22.09 -20.78
N TYR A 105 12.37 -23.28 -20.88
CA TYR A 105 11.15 -23.63 -20.12
C TYR A 105 11.40 -23.58 -18.61
N MET A 106 12.55 -24.07 -18.13
CA MET A 106 12.91 -24.00 -16.71
C MET A 106 13.02 -22.55 -16.22
N LEU A 107 13.72 -21.69 -16.96
CA LEU A 107 13.84 -20.27 -16.64
C LEU A 107 12.48 -19.55 -16.66
N PHE A 108 11.65 -19.84 -17.66
CA PHE A 108 10.28 -19.30 -17.76
C PHE A 108 9.42 -19.72 -16.55
N SER A 109 9.49 -20.99 -16.15
CA SER A 109 8.75 -21.52 -15.01
C SER A 109 9.14 -20.81 -13.70
N ILE A 110 10.44 -20.67 -13.45
CA ILE A 110 10.97 -19.94 -12.29
C ILE A 110 10.50 -18.48 -12.30
N PHE A 111 10.53 -17.82 -13.45
CA PHE A 111 10.12 -16.43 -13.62
C PHE A 111 8.62 -16.24 -13.29
N ILE A 112 7.75 -17.11 -13.79
CA ILE A 112 6.29 -17.09 -13.48
C ILE A 112 6.04 -17.28 -11.98
N LEU A 113 6.72 -18.23 -11.34
CA LEU A 113 6.55 -18.47 -9.90
C LEU A 113 7.04 -17.29 -9.05
N ILE A 114 8.15 -16.66 -9.42
CA ILE A 114 8.66 -15.47 -8.75
C ILE A 114 7.65 -14.31 -8.86
N ILE A 115 7.10 -14.06 -10.05
CA ILE A 115 6.09 -13.02 -10.24
C ILE A 115 4.84 -13.30 -9.42
N SER A 116 4.34 -14.54 -9.43
CA SER A 116 3.17 -14.97 -8.67
C SER A 116 3.36 -14.77 -7.16
N PHE A 117 4.58 -15.01 -6.67
CA PHE A 117 4.91 -14.89 -5.25
C PHE A 117 5.09 -13.42 -4.79
N ILE A 118 5.77 -12.59 -5.58
CA ILE A 118 6.14 -11.21 -5.20
C ILE A 118 5.07 -10.20 -5.60
N GLY A 119 4.30 -10.48 -6.65
CA GLY A 119 3.38 -9.51 -7.26
C GLY A 119 2.38 -8.93 -6.27
N LYS A 120 1.81 -9.76 -5.40
CA LYS A 120 0.83 -9.34 -4.39
C LYS A 120 1.43 -8.48 -3.28
N ASP A 121 2.65 -8.76 -2.87
CA ASP A 121 3.32 -7.95 -1.86
C ASP A 121 3.64 -6.54 -2.40
N ARG A 122 4.02 -6.44 -3.69
CA ARG A 122 4.24 -5.15 -4.34
C ARG A 122 2.94 -4.35 -4.53
N GLU A 123 1.84 -5.03 -4.86
CA GLU A 123 0.51 -4.39 -4.96
C GLU A 123 0.09 -3.81 -3.60
N LEU A 124 0.30 -4.57 -2.52
CA LEU A 124 0.03 -4.10 -1.16
C LEU A 124 0.88 -2.88 -0.79
N ASP A 125 2.18 -2.92 -1.08
CA ASP A 125 3.08 -1.79 -0.81
C ASP A 125 2.64 -0.54 -1.58
N LYS A 126 2.24 -0.69 -2.84
CA LYS A 126 1.71 0.40 -3.64
C LYS A 126 0.42 1.00 -3.05
N LYS A 127 -0.54 0.17 -2.61
CA LYS A 127 -1.77 0.63 -1.95
C LYS A 127 -1.46 1.42 -0.66
N ILE A 128 -0.46 0.97 0.10
CA ILE A 128 -0.01 1.67 1.30
C ILE A 128 0.60 3.02 0.93
N GLU A 129 1.50 3.07 -0.04
CA GLU A 129 2.12 4.31 -0.51
C GLU A 129 1.07 5.32 -1.02
N GLU A 130 0.10 4.87 -1.81
CA GLU A 130 -1.01 5.70 -2.30
C GLU A 130 -1.85 6.26 -1.15
N LYS A 131 -2.21 5.44 -0.17
CA LYS A 131 -2.95 5.90 1.03
C LYS A 131 -2.18 6.98 1.77
N TYR A 132 -0.90 6.74 2.05
CA TYR A 132 -0.08 7.71 2.77
C TYR A 132 0.23 8.97 1.95
N PHE A 133 0.30 8.86 0.63
CA PHE A 133 0.40 10.03 -0.25
C PHE A 133 -0.84 10.93 -0.13
N ILE A 134 -2.05 10.35 -0.16
CA ILE A 134 -3.30 11.10 0.04
C ILE A 134 -3.33 11.75 1.43
N ILE A 135 -2.99 10.99 2.49
CA ILE A 135 -2.94 11.50 3.86
C ILE A 135 -2.01 12.70 3.98
N ARG A 136 -0.83 12.70 3.35
CA ARG A 136 0.10 13.84 3.39
C ARG A 136 -0.42 15.07 2.67
N ILE A 137 -1.15 14.88 1.57
CA ILE A 137 -1.81 15.99 0.85
C ILE A 137 -2.84 16.66 1.75
N GLU A 138 -3.76 15.87 2.27
CA GLU A 138 -4.84 16.33 3.12
C GLU A 138 -4.32 16.93 4.44
N PHE A 139 -3.25 16.38 4.99
CA PHE A 139 -2.59 16.93 6.16
C PHE A 139 -2.00 18.30 5.91
N ALA A 140 -1.37 18.54 4.76
CA ALA A 140 -0.86 19.87 4.40
C ALA A 140 -2.00 20.90 4.28
N GLU A 141 -3.12 20.51 3.67
CA GLU A 141 -4.31 21.38 3.58
C GLU A 141 -4.91 21.65 4.96
N PHE A 142 -5.00 20.65 5.81
CA PHE A 142 -5.44 20.79 7.20
C PHE A 142 -4.56 21.75 7.99
N LEU A 143 -3.22 21.64 7.87
CA LEU A 143 -2.29 22.56 8.53
C LEU A 143 -2.48 24.00 8.08
N ASN A 144 -2.67 24.23 6.77
CA ASN A 144 -2.95 25.57 6.25
C ASN A 144 -4.26 26.13 6.85
N LYS A 145 -5.34 25.35 6.84
CA LYS A 145 -6.62 25.77 7.44
C LYS A 145 -6.48 26.06 8.93
N LEU A 146 -5.73 25.21 9.65
CA LEU A 146 -5.49 25.36 11.08
C LEU A 146 -4.67 26.63 11.36
N SER A 147 -3.58 26.87 10.64
CA SER A 147 -2.74 28.07 10.78
C SER A 147 -3.51 29.35 10.52
N LEU A 148 -4.33 29.39 9.46
CA LEU A 148 -5.18 30.55 9.14
C LEU A 148 -6.19 30.85 10.24
N LEU A 149 -6.86 29.82 10.79
CA LEU A 149 -7.85 30.01 11.84
C LEU A 149 -7.22 30.43 13.17
N VAL A 150 -6.07 29.86 13.51
CA VAL A 150 -5.31 30.25 14.72
C VAL A 150 -4.73 31.66 14.55
N GLY A 151 -4.23 32.01 13.36
CA GLY A 151 -3.76 33.36 13.01
C GLY A 151 -4.89 34.41 13.07
N ALA A 152 -6.14 33.99 12.82
CA ALA A 152 -7.33 34.84 13.01
C ALA A 152 -7.80 34.95 14.48
N GLY A 153 -7.03 34.40 15.43
CA GLY A 153 -7.29 34.53 16.87
C GLY A 153 -8.08 33.37 17.50
N LEU A 154 -8.38 32.31 16.78
CA LEU A 154 -8.99 31.12 17.37
C LEU A 154 -7.95 30.31 18.15
N THR A 155 -8.37 29.69 19.26
CA THR A 155 -7.52 28.67 19.89
C THR A 155 -7.38 27.45 18.97
N VAL A 156 -6.28 26.71 19.09
CA VAL A 156 -6.05 25.48 18.32
C VAL A 156 -7.23 24.51 18.44
N ARG A 157 -7.78 24.38 19.66
CA ARG A 157 -8.95 23.53 19.94
C ARG A 157 -10.20 24.00 19.19
N ALA A 158 -10.48 25.32 19.19
CA ALA A 158 -11.63 25.90 18.48
C ALA A 158 -11.46 25.79 16.95
N ALA A 159 -10.25 26.00 16.46
CA ALA A 159 -9.91 25.83 15.04
C ALA A 159 -10.07 24.37 14.59
N TRP A 160 -9.58 23.40 15.38
CA TRP A 160 -9.78 21.97 15.14
C TRP A 160 -11.27 21.63 15.03
N LYS A 161 -12.07 22.02 16.01
CA LYS A 161 -13.53 21.80 16.02
C LYS A 161 -14.19 22.36 14.76
N LYS A 162 -13.84 23.60 14.38
CA LYS A 162 -14.39 24.25 13.19
C LYS A 162 -14.06 23.47 11.90
N ILE A 163 -12.82 23.00 11.77
CA ILE A 163 -12.39 22.19 10.61
C ILE A 163 -13.13 20.85 10.61
N ALA A 164 -13.20 20.16 11.77
CA ALA A 164 -13.88 18.88 11.88
C ALA A 164 -15.34 18.95 11.40
N ASN A 165 -16.07 20.00 11.83
CA ASN A 165 -17.48 20.19 11.51
C ASN A 165 -17.74 20.58 10.04
N SER A 166 -16.74 21.11 9.34
CA SER A 166 -16.84 21.50 7.91
C SER A 166 -16.25 20.47 6.95
N SER A 167 -15.75 19.35 7.44
CA SER A 167 -15.01 18.36 6.65
C SER A 167 -15.89 17.21 6.18
N ASP A 168 -15.54 16.63 5.02
CA ASP A 168 -16.22 15.45 4.47
C ASP A 168 -15.86 14.18 5.26
N GLU A 169 -16.87 13.50 5.77
CA GLU A 169 -16.73 12.22 6.48
C GLU A 169 -16.22 11.07 5.59
N ASN A 170 -16.26 11.20 4.26
CA ASN A 170 -15.76 10.18 3.36
C ASN A 170 -14.24 10.26 3.14
N ASN A 171 -13.62 11.40 3.45
CA ASN A 171 -12.19 11.59 3.30
C ASN A 171 -11.40 10.80 4.35
N ILE A 172 -10.41 10.03 3.91
CA ILE A 172 -9.63 9.11 4.77
C ILE A 172 -8.91 9.85 5.91
N PHE A 173 -8.38 11.04 5.65
CA PHE A 173 -7.66 11.83 6.66
C PHE A 173 -8.65 12.55 7.59
N TYR A 174 -9.66 13.21 7.04
CA TYR A 174 -10.62 13.98 7.84
C TYR A 174 -11.52 13.10 8.72
N LYS A 175 -11.71 11.82 8.39
CA LYS A 175 -12.30 10.83 9.32
C LYS A 175 -11.60 10.80 10.68
N GLY A 176 -10.27 10.88 10.69
CA GLY A 176 -9.50 10.94 11.93
C GLY A 176 -9.71 12.23 12.69
N ILE A 177 -9.73 13.36 11.99
CA ILE A 177 -10.00 14.70 12.59
C ILE A 177 -11.39 14.72 13.24
N ILE A 178 -12.42 14.25 12.53
CA ILE A 178 -13.81 14.18 13.01
C ILE A 178 -13.93 13.22 14.20
N ARG A 179 -13.24 12.07 14.16
CA ARG A 179 -13.25 11.11 15.27
C ARG A 179 -12.63 11.68 16.55
N VAL A 180 -11.52 12.40 16.46
CA VAL A 180 -10.91 13.11 17.59
C VAL A 180 -11.93 14.08 18.18
N GLU A 181 -12.62 14.86 17.34
CA GLU A 181 -13.62 15.82 17.79
C GLU A 181 -14.78 15.14 18.51
N LYS A 182 -15.41 14.13 17.88
CA LYS A 182 -16.50 13.34 18.49
C LYS A 182 -16.10 12.72 19.83
N ALA A 183 -14.85 12.24 19.94
CA ALA A 183 -14.35 11.66 21.19
C ALA A 183 -14.19 12.71 22.30
N VAL A 184 -13.73 13.90 21.95
CA VAL A 184 -13.60 15.00 22.92
C VAL A 184 -14.96 15.56 23.33
N GLU A 185 -15.93 15.65 22.43
CA GLU A 185 -17.33 15.99 22.75
C GLU A 185 -17.96 14.96 23.71
N ASN A 186 -17.53 13.70 23.62
CA ASN A 186 -17.90 12.62 24.55
C ASN A 186 -17.07 12.61 25.85
N GLY A 187 -16.35 13.68 26.18
CA GLY A 187 -15.61 13.85 27.43
C GLY A 187 -14.19 13.29 27.48
N LYS A 188 -13.64 12.78 26.38
CA LYS A 188 -12.24 12.35 26.34
C LYS A 188 -11.28 13.54 26.27
N SER A 189 -10.09 13.38 26.83
CA SER A 189 -9.03 14.41 26.74
C SER A 189 -8.55 14.61 25.30
N PHE A 190 -8.43 15.86 24.86
CA PHE A 190 -7.94 16.21 23.54
C PHE A 190 -6.51 15.69 23.30
N ASN A 191 -5.62 15.82 24.31
CA ASN A 191 -4.26 15.34 24.20
C ASN A 191 -4.18 13.81 24.00
N SER A 192 -4.99 13.05 24.76
CA SER A 192 -5.07 11.60 24.59
C SER A 192 -5.59 11.20 23.21
N GLN A 193 -6.55 11.97 22.66
CA GLN A 193 -7.06 11.71 21.31
C GLN A 193 -6.07 12.09 20.20
N LEU A 194 -5.23 13.09 20.42
CA LEU A 194 -4.12 13.42 19.53
C LEU A 194 -3.06 12.29 19.51
N GLU A 195 -2.77 11.66 20.64
CA GLU A 195 -1.88 10.51 20.70
C GLU A 195 -2.44 9.30 19.93
N GLU A 196 -3.75 9.02 20.08
CA GLU A 196 -4.43 7.97 19.30
C GLU A 196 -4.39 8.28 17.79
N PHE A 197 -4.61 9.54 17.42
CA PHE A 197 -4.52 10.02 16.04
C PHE A 197 -3.13 9.81 15.45
N GLN A 198 -2.07 10.15 16.21
CA GLN A 198 -0.68 9.90 15.82
C GLN A 198 -0.40 8.41 15.55
N LEU A 199 -0.89 7.54 16.44
CA LEU A 199 -0.71 6.09 16.32
C LEU A 199 -1.42 5.50 15.09
N GLU A 200 -2.54 6.09 14.66
CA GLU A 200 -3.27 5.64 13.49
C GLU A 200 -2.55 5.98 12.18
N TYR A 201 -2.10 7.21 12.05
CA TYR A 201 -1.50 7.69 10.80
C TYR A 201 -0.03 7.37 10.65
N GLN A 202 0.74 7.25 11.76
CA GLN A 202 2.14 6.81 11.82
C GLN A 202 3.09 7.50 10.81
N THR A 203 2.84 8.77 10.47
CA THR A 203 3.75 9.57 9.65
C THR A 203 4.62 10.46 10.52
N ARG A 204 5.84 10.72 10.08
CA ARG A 204 6.80 11.58 10.82
C ARG A 204 6.25 13.00 11.01
N GLU A 205 5.59 13.51 9.99
CA GLU A 205 5.02 14.85 9.96
C GLU A 205 3.88 15.01 10.96
N ILE A 206 2.95 14.03 11.00
CA ILE A 206 1.82 14.02 11.95
C ILE A 206 2.34 13.82 13.38
N SER A 207 3.35 12.95 13.58
CA SER A 207 3.96 12.77 14.90
C SER A 207 4.60 14.06 15.42
N ARG A 208 5.32 14.78 14.57
CA ARG A 208 5.90 16.09 14.91
C ARG A 208 4.82 17.11 15.25
N PHE A 209 3.76 17.18 14.45
CA PHE A 209 2.63 18.06 14.68
C PHE A 209 1.95 17.79 16.03
N VAL A 210 1.60 16.53 16.31
CA VAL A 210 0.96 16.14 17.58
C VAL A 210 1.86 16.49 18.77
N SER A 211 3.16 16.19 18.68
CA SER A 211 4.11 16.55 19.74
C SER A 211 4.16 18.07 19.98
N ILE A 212 4.15 18.87 18.91
CA ILE A 212 4.09 20.33 19.01
C ILE A 212 2.80 20.78 19.71
N LEU A 213 1.63 20.24 19.32
CA LEU A 213 0.36 20.60 19.92
C LEU A 213 0.32 20.27 21.42
N ILE A 214 0.75 19.06 21.81
CA ILE A 214 0.74 18.64 23.20
C ILE A 214 1.69 19.52 24.04
N GLN A 215 2.89 19.79 23.54
CA GLN A 215 3.86 20.65 24.25
C GLN A 215 3.39 22.09 24.40
N ASN A 216 2.74 22.63 23.37
CA ASN A 216 2.26 24.02 23.39
C ASN A 216 0.99 24.20 24.24
N ASN A 217 0.13 23.19 24.35
CA ASN A 217 -0.99 23.21 25.29
C ASN A 217 -0.52 23.35 26.77
N LEU A 218 0.70 22.90 27.07
CA LEU A 218 1.28 22.97 28.41
C LEU A 218 1.99 24.31 28.71
N LYS A 219 2.37 25.10 27.70
CA LYS A 219 3.27 26.27 27.85
C LYS A 219 2.65 27.65 27.54
N GLY A 220 1.38 27.72 27.02
CA GLY A 220 0.78 28.99 26.58
C GLY A 220 1.45 29.55 25.31
N ASN A 221 0.73 30.24 24.41
CA ASN A 221 1.04 30.08 23.00
C ASN A 221 1.14 31.35 22.17
N GLU A 222 2.21 32.11 22.31
CA GLU A 222 2.45 33.27 21.39
C GLU A 222 3.02 32.86 20.02
N ASN A 223 3.65 31.68 19.89
CA ASN A 223 4.39 31.28 18.66
C ASN A 223 3.79 30.13 17.86
N ILE A 224 2.59 29.61 18.23
CA ILE A 224 2.03 28.43 17.56
C ILE A 224 1.77 28.65 16.08
N VAL A 225 1.33 29.87 15.69
CA VAL A 225 1.03 30.20 14.29
C VAL A 225 2.28 30.05 13.43
N ILE A 226 3.41 30.61 13.90
CA ILE A 226 4.70 30.53 13.19
C ILE A 226 5.12 29.06 13.03
N ILE A 227 4.99 28.27 14.09
CA ILE A 227 5.36 26.84 14.07
C ILE A 227 4.47 26.04 13.13
N LEU A 228 3.15 26.31 13.12
CA LEU A 228 2.21 25.65 12.22
C LEU A 228 2.47 26.02 10.77
N ASP A 229 2.77 27.29 10.49
CA ASP A 229 3.11 27.77 9.15
C ASP A 229 4.40 27.13 8.64
N GLN A 230 5.46 27.11 9.45
CA GLN A 230 6.72 26.41 9.12
C GLN A 230 6.48 24.93 8.85
N LEU A 231 5.69 24.25 9.68
CA LEU A 231 5.38 22.84 9.49
C LEU A 231 4.59 22.62 8.20
N SER A 232 3.65 23.49 7.88
CA SER A 232 2.90 23.46 6.62
C SER A 232 3.83 23.58 5.41
N GLN A 233 4.76 24.55 5.44
CA GLN A 233 5.76 24.72 4.38
C GLN A 233 6.67 23.50 4.26
N ASP A 234 7.18 22.95 5.36
CA ASP A 234 7.99 21.72 5.38
C ASP A 234 7.27 20.54 4.72
N VAL A 235 5.97 20.37 5.00
CA VAL A 235 5.14 19.30 4.41
C VAL A 235 4.93 19.53 2.91
N LEU A 236 4.64 20.76 2.50
CA LEU A 236 4.49 21.13 1.08
C LEU A 236 5.78 20.92 0.28
N GLU A 237 6.93 21.31 0.83
CA GLU A 237 8.22 21.07 0.19
C GLU A 237 8.55 19.57 0.09
N SER A 238 8.27 18.81 1.15
CA SER A 238 8.44 17.36 1.11
C SER A 238 7.60 16.72 0.01
N ARG A 239 6.36 17.19 -0.17
CA ARG A 239 5.47 16.78 -1.27
C ARG A 239 6.06 17.12 -2.65
N LYS A 240 6.56 18.35 -2.83
CA LYS A 240 7.20 18.75 -4.10
C LYS A 240 8.38 17.84 -4.43
N ARG A 241 9.20 17.51 -3.44
CA ARG A 241 10.33 16.57 -3.60
C ARG A 241 9.85 15.16 -3.99
N GLU A 242 8.79 14.64 -3.36
CA GLU A 242 8.24 13.31 -3.70
C GLU A 242 7.70 13.26 -5.14
N VAL A 243 6.92 14.27 -5.55
CA VAL A 243 6.42 14.38 -6.94
C VAL A 243 7.57 14.43 -7.94
N LYS A 244 8.63 15.20 -7.64
CA LYS A 244 9.81 15.27 -8.49
C LYS A 244 10.51 13.89 -8.60
N ILE A 245 10.69 13.18 -7.49
CA ILE A 245 11.29 11.83 -7.50
C ILE A 245 10.43 10.85 -8.32
N ILE A 246 9.10 10.93 -8.22
CA ILE A 246 8.19 10.09 -9.02
C ILE A 246 8.35 10.41 -10.51
N ALA A 247 8.43 11.69 -10.89
CA ALA A 247 8.64 12.10 -12.27
C ALA A 247 10.01 11.65 -12.81
N GLU A 248 11.08 11.79 -12.02
CA GLU A 248 12.42 11.32 -12.37
C GLU A 248 12.49 9.80 -12.53
N ARG A 249 11.82 9.05 -11.65
CA ARG A 249 11.70 7.59 -11.77
C ARG A 249 10.90 7.17 -13.02
N ALA A 250 9.86 7.92 -13.40
CA ALA A 250 9.12 7.68 -14.63
C ALA A 250 10.01 7.89 -15.86
N ASN A 251 10.77 8.98 -15.89
CA ASN A 251 11.73 9.25 -16.97
C ASN A 251 12.83 8.18 -17.05
N SER A 252 13.36 7.74 -15.89
CA SER A 252 14.39 6.67 -15.86
C SER A 252 13.87 5.33 -16.37
N LYS A 253 12.56 5.04 -16.21
CA LYS A 253 11.96 3.81 -16.78
C LYS A 253 11.94 3.81 -18.32
N LEU A 254 11.96 4.97 -18.97
CA LEU A 254 12.02 5.09 -20.42
C LEU A 254 13.44 4.78 -20.97
N LEU A 255 14.49 4.93 -20.15
CA LEU A 255 15.86 4.61 -20.57
C LEU A 255 16.03 3.11 -20.83
N PHE A 256 15.35 2.24 -20.11
CA PHE A 256 15.48 0.79 -20.25
C PHE A 256 15.06 0.29 -21.64
N PRO A 257 13.87 0.63 -22.20
CA PRO A 257 13.53 0.29 -23.58
C PRO A 257 14.49 0.90 -24.59
N MET A 258 14.95 2.13 -24.37
CA MET A 258 15.92 2.78 -25.27
C MET A 258 17.27 2.04 -25.28
N MET A 259 17.74 1.54 -24.15
CA MET A 259 18.95 0.71 -24.09
C MET A 259 18.78 -0.60 -24.85
N ILE A 260 17.62 -1.26 -24.72
CA ILE A 260 17.34 -2.50 -25.46
C ILE A 260 17.34 -2.25 -26.96
N THR A 261 16.70 -1.18 -27.43
CA THR A 261 16.69 -0.83 -28.85
C THR A 261 18.09 -0.49 -29.38
N LEU A 262 18.89 0.22 -28.58
CA LEU A 262 20.30 0.50 -28.95
C LEU A 262 21.10 -0.77 -29.09
N ILE A 263 20.98 -1.71 -28.14
CA ILE A 263 21.66 -3.01 -28.20
C ILE A 263 21.23 -3.79 -29.45
N ALA A 264 19.94 -3.82 -29.76
CA ALA A 264 19.40 -4.50 -30.93
C ALA A 264 19.97 -3.92 -32.22
N ILE A 265 20.07 -2.59 -32.33
CA ILE A 265 20.71 -1.93 -33.51
C ILE A 265 22.19 -2.27 -33.60
N LEU A 266 22.93 -2.26 -32.49
CA LEU A 266 24.34 -2.60 -32.47
C LEU A 266 24.56 -4.05 -32.94
N ILE A 267 23.74 -5.01 -32.49
CA ILE A 267 23.79 -6.40 -32.92
C ILE A 267 23.50 -6.50 -34.42
N MET A 268 22.49 -5.79 -34.92
CA MET A 268 22.12 -5.80 -36.33
C MET A 268 23.23 -5.28 -37.24
N LEU A 269 24.02 -4.31 -36.79
CA LEU A 269 25.17 -3.78 -37.53
C LEU A 269 26.43 -4.65 -37.40
N ALA A 270 26.65 -5.23 -36.22
CA ALA A 270 27.85 -6.02 -35.92
C ALA A 270 27.86 -7.38 -36.64
N ILE A 271 26.70 -8.06 -36.72
CA ILE A 271 26.61 -9.39 -37.33
C ILE A 271 27.09 -9.41 -38.80
N PRO A 272 26.61 -8.54 -39.71
CA PRO A 272 27.08 -8.49 -41.08
C PRO A 272 28.57 -8.15 -41.19
N ALA A 273 29.07 -7.24 -40.37
CA ALA A 273 30.46 -6.84 -40.36
C ALA A 273 31.40 -8.04 -39.98
N ILE A 274 31.02 -8.80 -38.96
CA ILE A 274 31.74 -10.00 -38.52
C ILE A 274 31.72 -11.08 -39.61
N LEU A 275 30.56 -11.27 -40.26
CA LEU A 275 30.44 -12.26 -41.34
C LEU A 275 31.29 -11.88 -42.57
N MET A 276 31.33 -10.60 -42.93
CA MET A 276 32.23 -10.13 -44.03
C MET A 276 33.69 -10.31 -43.67
N MET A 277 34.12 -10.01 -42.47
CA MET A 277 35.51 -10.28 -42.04
C MET A 277 35.87 -11.76 -42.11
N LYS A 278 34.95 -12.64 -41.69
CA LYS A 278 35.16 -14.09 -41.74
C LYS A 278 35.26 -14.64 -43.18
N SER A 279 34.60 -14.00 -44.15
CA SER A 279 34.64 -14.39 -45.55
C SER A 279 35.89 -13.89 -46.32
N MET A 280 36.68 -12.98 -45.69
CA MET A 280 37.91 -12.43 -46.26
C MET A 280 39.19 -13.17 -45.76
N ILE A 281 39.04 -14.05 -44.78
CA ILE A 281 40.09 -14.92 -44.24
C ILE A 281 39.87 -16.35 -44.77
#